data_31f488f21016d3f4973e0858072bdcc4
#
_entry.id   31f488f21016d3f4973e0858072bdcc4
#
_cell.length_a   1.000
_cell.length_b   1.000
_cell.length_c   1.000
_cell.angle_alpha   90.00
_cell.angle_beta   90.00
_cell.angle_gamma   90.00
#
_symmetry.space_group_name_H-M   'P 1'
#
loop_
_entity.id
_entity.type
_entity.pdbx_description
1 polymer ?
#
loop_
_entity_poly.entity_id
_entity_poly.type
_entity_poly.pdbx_seq_one_letter_code
_entity_poly.pdbx_strand_id
1 'polypeptide(L)'
;MAGIGFELKKLFRRKGLFATLRAYGYAGVICTGPMLLGVLLQVGMLVLCGWAGAARADQDLLVCMVTYTLLASLTVTSFFSMPVTRFLADMLYEEQEQTILPSFWGSNTLLLVGGCAAYGIFLIFSGATLMQGLLCLWLFAEMIVNWNAMSYLTAVKDYRGILWAFVAAIGISFGLGYLLIFLLGAPVLEGFLFAITVGYGCMMLLETLLLHRYFPQSKESPWTFLRWVDRFLPLAFTGLFTNLGLFAHLVIIWAGPIGIQVKGLFYGAPYHDVPAMLAFLSILITTVNFVVSVEVNFYPKYRAYYSLFNDGGVVGDIV
;
A
#
# COMPACT_ATOMS: atom_id res chain seq x y z
N MET A 1 0.56 -19.98 -12.50
CA MET A 1 0.14 -19.81 -11.09
C MET A 1 -1.34 -19.49 -11.00
N ALA A 2 -2.07 -20.10 -10.07
CA ALA A 2 -3.51 -19.85 -9.91
C ALA A 2 -3.71 -18.52 -9.16
N GLY A 3 -4.01 -17.45 -9.88
CA GLY A 3 -4.28 -16.14 -9.28
C GLY A 3 -5.64 -16.08 -8.56
N ILE A 4 -5.92 -14.95 -7.88
CA ILE A 4 -7.22 -14.69 -7.20
C ILE A 4 -8.40 -15.05 -8.09
N GLY A 5 -8.35 -14.72 -9.39
CA GLY A 5 -9.42 -15.02 -10.33
C GLY A 5 -9.76 -16.50 -10.41
N PHE A 6 -8.77 -17.38 -10.31
CA PHE A 6 -9.03 -18.83 -10.32
C PHE A 6 -9.71 -19.30 -9.03
N GLU A 7 -9.25 -18.84 -7.88
CA GLU A 7 -9.86 -19.15 -6.58
C GLU A 7 -11.25 -18.52 -6.46
N LEU A 8 -11.44 -17.28 -6.88
CA LEU A 8 -12.75 -16.63 -6.92
C LEU A 8 -13.70 -17.39 -7.85
N LYS A 9 -13.26 -17.73 -9.07
CA LYS A 9 -14.08 -18.51 -10.01
C LYS A 9 -14.50 -19.86 -9.43
N LYS A 10 -13.61 -20.55 -8.69
CA LYS A 10 -13.92 -21.82 -8.01
C LYS A 10 -14.95 -21.63 -6.90
N LEU A 11 -14.83 -20.53 -6.12
CA LEU A 11 -15.77 -20.20 -5.05
C LEU A 11 -17.15 -19.81 -5.61
N PHE A 12 -17.21 -19.01 -6.68
CA PHE A 12 -18.46 -18.59 -7.32
C PHE A 12 -19.14 -19.71 -8.15
N ARG A 13 -18.43 -20.80 -8.49
CA ARG A 13 -19.05 -21.97 -9.11
C ARG A 13 -19.99 -22.74 -8.17
N ARG A 14 -19.82 -22.59 -6.87
CA ARG A 14 -20.72 -23.22 -5.88
C ARG A 14 -22.01 -22.43 -5.80
N LYS A 15 -23.15 -23.09 -6.07
CA LYS A 15 -24.49 -22.48 -5.99
C LYS A 15 -24.96 -22.41 -4.53
N GLY A 16 -25.60 -21.30 -4.15
CA GLY A 16 -26.20 -21.09 -2.86
C GLY A 16 -25.76 -19.79 -2.17
N LEU A 17 -26.65 -19.22 -1.36
CA LEU A 17 -26.44 -17.93 -0.69
C LEU A 17 -25.16 -17.93 0.16
N PHE A 18 -24.94 -18.96 0.96
CA PHE A 18 -23.75 -19.08 1.81
C PHE A 18 -22.44 -19.19 1.00
N ALA A 19 -22.48 -19.88 -0.15
CA ALA A 19 -21.32 -19.99 -1.02
C ALA A 19 -20.97 -18.63 -1.63
N THR A 20 -21.98 -17.88 -2.08
CA THR A 20 -21.82 -16.53 -2.60
C THR A 20 -21.30 -15.57 -1.52
N LEU A 21 -21.88 -15.59 -0.33
CA LEU A 21 -21.42 -14.74 0.78
C LEU A 21 -19.96 -15.03 1.16
N ARG A 22 -19.57 -16.32 1.20
CA ARG A 22 -18.19 -16.74 1.45
C ARG A 22 -17.23 -16.25 0.34
N ALA A 23 -17.67 -16.30 -0.92
CA ALA A 23 -16.86 -15.84 -2.04
C ALA A 23 -16.64 -14.32 -2.01
N TYR A 24 -17.70 -13.54 -1.73
CA TYR A 24 -17.58 -12.10 -1.53
C TYR A 24 -16.78 -11.74 -0.30
N GLY A 25 -16.96 -12.45 0.83
CA GLY A 25 -16.15 -12.27 2.04
C GLY A 25 -14.66 -12.51 1.78
N TYR A 26 -14.32 -13.57 1.05
CA TYR A 26 -12.94 -13.87 0.67
C TYR A 26 -12.36 -12.78 -0.26
N ALA A 27 -13.12 -12.36 -1.28
CA ALA A 27 -12.73 -11.26 -2.15
C ALA A 27 -12.53 -9.97 -1.35
N GLY A 28 -13.46 -9.67 -0.44
CA GLY A 28 -13.37 -8.51 0.44
C GLY A 28 -12.09 -8.50 1.27
N VAL A 29 -11.82 -9.57 2.00
CA VAL A 29 -10.62 -9.67 2.85
C VAL A 29 -9.34 -9.50 2.04
N ILE A 30 -9.27 -10.06 0.85
CA ILE A 30 -8.05 -10.00 0.03
C ILE A 30 -7.89 -8.64 -0.67
N CYS A 31 -8.97 -8.09 -1.23
CA CYS A 31 -8.88 -6.85 -2.00
C CYS A 31 -8.82 -5.60 -1.11
N THR A 32 -9.50 -5.62 0.03
CA THR A 32 -9.63 -4.45 0.90
C THR A 32 -8.97 -4.64 2.28
N GLY A 33 -8.46 -5.84 2.54
CA GLY A 33 -7.82 -6.20 3.81
C GLY A 33 -6.73 -5.22 4.25
N PRO A 34 -5.74 -4.92 3.40
CA PRO A 34 -4.69 -3.97 3.74
C PRO A 34 -5.21 -2.61 4.18
N MET A 35 -6.24 -2.08 3.49
CA MET A 35 -6.84 -0.80 3.84
C MET A 35 -7.60 -0.85 5.17
N LEU A 36 -8.41 -1.90 5.37
CA LEU A 36 -9.12 -2.12 6.64
C LEU A 36 -8.16 -2.28 7.81
N LEU A 37 -7.07 -3.01 7.60
CA LEU A 37 -6.02 -3.23 8.59
C LEU A 37 -5.28 -1.91 8.93
N GLY A 38 -5.02 -1.04 7.94
CA GLY A 38 -4.45 0.28 8.17
C GLY A 38 -5.35 1.17 9.03
N VAL A 39 -6.65 1.19 8.75
CA VAL A 39 -7.64 1.90 9.59
C VAL A 39 -7.71 1.30 11.00
N LEU A 40 -7.72 -0.03 11.11
CA LEU A 40 -7.70 -0.73 12.39
C LEU A 40 -6.46 -0.37 13.22
N LEU A 41 -5.30 -0.27 12.58
CA LEU A 41 -4.07 0.16 13.24
C LEU A 41 -4.22 1.57 13.83
N GLN A 42 -4.67 2.54 13.01
CA GLN A 42 -4.82 3.92 13.48
C GLN A 42 -5.84 4.05 14.61
N VAL A 43 -7.02 3.47 14.44
CA VAL A 43 -8.08 3.51 15.47
C VAL A 43 -7.65 2.76 16.73
N GLY A 44 -7.05 1.60 16.58
CA GLY A 44 -6.57 0.79 17.71
C GLY A 44 -5.45 1.49 18.48
N MET A 45 -4.52 2.17 17.79
CA MET A 45 -3.49 2.97 18.46
C MET A 45 -4.07 4.15 19.24
N LEU A 46 -5.09 4.83 18.71
CA LEU A 46 -5.80 5.89 19.44
C LEU A 46 -6.48 5.36 20.71
N VAL A 47 -7.12 4.18 20.64
CA VAL A 47 -7.72 3.53 21.82
C VAL A 47 -6.65 3.20 22.85
N LEU A 48 -5.52 2.65 22.45
CA LEU A 48 -4.42 2.33 23.35
C LEU A 48 -3.79 3.61 23.95
N CYS A 49 -3.66 4.68 23.19
CA CYS A 49 -3.22 5.99 23.70
C CYS A 49 -4.19 6.51 24.77
N GLY A 50 -5.50 6.37 24.53
CA GLY A 50 -6.52 6.74 25.51
C GLY A 50 -6.42 5.94 26.81
N TRP A 51 -6.20 4.63 26.73
CA TRP A 51 -6.00 3.77 27.92
C TRP A 51 -4.70 4.09 28.66
N ALA A 52 -3.67 4.50 27.95
CA ALA A 52 -2.41 4.96 28.54
C ALA A 52 -2.51 6.36 29.18
N GLY A 53 -3.66 7.03 29.09
CA GLY A 53 -3.84 8.39 29.63
C GLY A 53 -3.05 9.47 28.87
N ALA A 54 -2.72 9.22 27.60
CA ALA A 54 -1.99 10.20 26.78
C ALA A 54 -2.78 11.51 26.60
N ALA A 55 -2.09 12.64 26.61
CA ALA A 55 -2.69 13.93 26.31
C ALA A 55 -3.25 13.92 24.85
N ARG A 56 -4.36 14.63 24.63
CA ARG A 56 -4.94 14.72 23.28
C ARG A 56 -3.97 15.26 22.24
N ALA A 57 -3.12 16.21 22.62
CA ALA A 57 -2.08 16.75 21.75
C ALA A 57 -1.10 15.68 21.24
N ASP A 58 -0.72 14.71 22.09
CA ASP A 58 0.17 13.61 21.71
C ASP A 58 -0.55 12.60 20.80
N GLN A 59 -1.86 12.36 21.06
CA GLN A 59 -2.68 11.51 20.20
C GLN A 59 -2.84 12.10 18.79
N ASP A 60 -3.18 13.39 18.72
CA ASP A 60 -3.34 14.11 17.45
C ASP A 60 -2.01 14.16 16.69
N LEU A 61 -0.89 14.38 17.41
CA LEU A 61 0.43 14.40 16.80
C LEU A 61 0.84 13.04 16.25
N LEU A 62 0.58 11.95 16.97
CA LEU A 62 0.84 10.58 16.48
C LEU A 62 0.08 10.30 15.19
N VAL A 63 -1.22 10.62 15.17
CA VAL A 63 -2.05 10.44 13.96
C VAL A 63 -1.51 11.26 12.80
N CYS A 64 -1.18 12.54 13.03
CA CYS A 64 -0.60 13.39 12.00
C CYS A 64 0.72 12.80 11.47
N MET A 65 1.66 12.43 12.34
CA MET A 65 2.95 11.88 11.94
C MET A 65 2.80 10.61 11.07
N VAL A 66 1.96 9.68 11.50
CA VAL A 66 1.69 8.45 10.74
C VAL A 66 1.00 8.76 9.41
N THR A 67 -0.02 9.62 9.41
CA THR A 67 -0.76 9.98 8.20
C THR A 67 0.11 10.70 7.18
N TYR A 68 0.90 11.69 7.59
CA TYR A 68 1.83 12.37 6.70
C TYR A 68 2.88 11.42 6.11
N THR A 69 3.42 10.51 6.93
CA THR A 69 4.37 9.49 6.47
C THR A 69 3.73 8.58 5.41
N LEU A 70 2.51 8.11 5.65
CA LEU A 70 1.76 7.26 4.71
C LEU A 70 1.47 7.99 3.40
N LEU A 71 0.93 9.21 3.47
CA LEU A 71 0.59 9.99 2.28
C LEU A 71 1.82 10.37 1.45
N ALA A 72 2.89 10.81 2.11
CA ALA A 72 4.14 11.16 1.44
C ALA A 72 4.76 9.93 0.75
N SER A 73 4.83 8.78 1.42
CA SER A 73 5.37 7.54 0.85
C SER A 73 4.56 7.04 -0.34
N LEU A 74 3.23 7.06 -0.26
CA LEU A 74 2.33 6.71 -1.37
C LEU A 74 2.52 7.65 -2.56
N THR A 75 2.65 8.96 -2.30
CA THR A 75 2.84 9.96 -3.36
C THR A 75 4.17 9.74 -4.09
N VAL A 76 5.26 9.54 -3.35
CA VAL A 76 6.59 9.31 -3.95
C VAL A 76 6.59 8.01 -4.77
N THR A 77 6.04 6.93 -4.24
CA THR A 77 6.04 5.64 -4.94
C THR A 77 5.10 5.61 -6.15
N SER A 78 4.06 6.43 -6.17
CA SER A 78 3.04 6.44 -7.23
C SER A 78 3.60 6.80 -8.61
N PHE A 79 4.68 7.59 -8.67
CA PHE A 79 5.34 7.93 -9.94
C PHE A 79 5.87 6.70 -10.68
N PHE A 80 6.47 5.75 -9.95
CA PHE A 80 7.01 4.54 -10.56
C PHE A 80 6.00 3.39 -10.63
N SER A 81 4.91 3.42 -9.87
CA SER A 81 4.00 2.28 -9.70
C SER A 81 3.44 1.75 -11.03
N MET A 82 2.91 2.62 -11.89
CA MET A 82 2.32 2.21 -13.17
C MET A 82 3.37 1.74 -14.19
N PRO A 83 4.49 2.47 -14.45
CA PRO A 83 5.56 2.00 -15.31
C PRO A 83 6.18 0.68 -14.86
N VAL A 84 6.39 0.50 -13.54
CA VAL A 84 6.91 -0.75 -12.96
C VAL A 84 5.92 -1.89 -13.18
N THR A 85 4.63 -1.67 -12.94
CA THR A 85 3.61 -2.69 -13.20
C THR A 85 3.60 -3.10 -14.67
N ARG A 86 3.78 -2.16 -15.59
CA ARG A 86 3.89 -2.46 -17.03
C ARG A 86 5.16 -3.24 -17.34
N PHE A 87 6.31 -2.81 -16.81
CA PHE A 87 7.57 -3.54 -16.93
C PHE A 87 7.43 -4.99 -16.45
N LEU A 88 6.85 -5.20 -15.27
CA LEU A 88 6.63 -6.54 -14.71
C LEU A 88 5.77 -7.42 -15.61
N ALA A 89 4.69 -6.86 -16.16
CA ALA A 89 3.80 -7.60 -17.06
C ALA A 89 4.54 -8.03 -18.34
N ASP A 90 5.36 -7.16 -18.92
CA ASP A 90 6.13 -7.44 -20.12
C ASP A 90 7.23 -8.50 -19.83
N MET A 91 7.97 -8.37 -18.71
CA MET A 91 9.02 -9.34 -18.33
C MET A 91 8.45 -10.73 -18.00
N LEU A 92 7.30 -10.78 -17.34
CA LEU A 92 6.62 -12.06 -17.07
C LEU A 92 6.08 -12.69 -18.36
N TYR A 93 5.64 -11.89 -19.34
CA TYR A 93 5.18 -12.38 -20.63
C TYR A 93 6.34 -12.90 -21.49
N GLU A 94 7.49 -12.22 -21.46
CA GLU A 94 8.70 -12.60 -22.20
C GLU A 94 9.53 -13.68 -21.48
N GLU A 95 9.07 -14.21 -20.34
CA GLU A 95 9.77 -15.19 -19.49
C GLU A 95 11.15 -14.72 -19.02
N GLN A 96 11.33 -13.39 -18.86
CA GLN A 96 12.58 -12.75 -18.41
C GLN A 96 12.55 -12.48 -16.90
N GLU A 97 12.19 -13.46 -16.08
CA GLU A 97 12.03 -13.34 -14.63
C GLU A 97 13.32 -12.90 -13.91
N GLN A 98 14.50 -13.17 -14.51
CA GLN A 98 15.80 -12.78 -13.97
C GLN A 98 16.02 -11.26 -13.87
N THR A 99 15.26 -10.44 -14.60
CA THR A 99 15.36 -8.98 -14.56
C THR A 99 14.55 -8.35 -13.44
N ILE A 100 13.59 -9.09 -12.88
CA ILE A 100 12.58 -8.57 -11.96
C ILE A 100 13.19 -8.21 -10.61
N LEU A 101 13.93 -9.12 -9.97
CA LEU A 101 14.51 -8.85 -8.65
C LEU A 101 15.56 -7.73 -8.65
N PRO A 102 16.48 -7.64 -9.65
CA PRO A 102 17.36 -6.47 -9.78
C PRO A 102 16.60 -5.15 -9.94
N SER A 103 15.51 -5.12 -10.74
CA SER A 103 14.70 -3.92 -10.92
C SER A 103 14.02 -3.45 -9.63
N PHE A 104 13.62 -4.38 -8.75
CA PHE A 104 13.09 -4.06 -7.42
C PHE A 104 14.11 -3.29 -6.58
N TRP A 105 15.35 -3.75 -6.54
CA TRP A 105 16.41 -3.03 -5.82
C TRP A 105 16.77 -1.70 -6.47
N GLY A 106 16.79 -1.62 -7.80
CA GLY A 106 17.02 -0.37 -8.53
C GLY A 106 15.93 0.67 -8.27
N SER A 107 14.66 0.28 -8.38
CA SER A 107 13.53 1.18 -8.12
C SER A 107 13.50 1.66 -6.66
N ASN A 108 13.73 0.76 -5.69
CA ASN A 108 13.83 1.14 -4.29
C ASN A 108 14.97 2.13 -4.02
N THR A 109 16.13 1.94 -4.65
CA THR A 109 17.26 2.86 -4.49
C THR A 109 16.89 4.28 -4.91
N LEU A 110 16.26 4.45 -6.07
CA LEU A 110 15.82 5.79 -6.55
C LEU A 110 14.75 6.40 -5.65
N LEU A 111 13.75 5.59 -5.27
CA LEU A 111 12.66 6.02 -4.41
C LEU A 111 13.15 6.42 -3.02
N LEU A 112 14.07 5.64 -2.44
CA LEU A 112 14.63 5.92 -1.12
C LEU A 112 15.51 7.15 -1.15
N VAL A 113 16.44 7.28 -2.11
CA VAL A 113 17.32 8.43 -2.19
C VAL A 113 16.52 9.72 -2.40
N GLY A 114 15.64 9.76 -3.41
CA GLY A 114 14.83 10.95 -3.70
C GLY A 114 13.78 11.23 -2.63
N GLY A 115 13.06 10.19 -2.20
CA GLY A 115 11.98 10.31 -1.22
C GLY A 115 12.47 10.67 0.18
N CYS A 116 13.49 9.98 0.69
CA CYS A 116 14.04 10.28 2.03
C CYS A 116 14.72 11.66 2.06
N ALA A 117 15.34 12.11 0.98
CA ALA A 117 15.87 13.47 0.90
C ALA A 117 14.74 14.50 1.00
N ALA A 118 13.68 14.36 0.19
CA ALA A 118 12.55 15.28 0.20
C ALA A 118 11.78 15.28 1.54
N TYR A 119 11.45 14.08 2.05
CA TYR A 119 10.74 13.96 3.32
C TYR A 119 11.61 14.35 4.52
N GLY A 120 12.90 14.07 4.49
CA GLY A 120 13.86 14.52 5.51
C GLY A 120 13.95 16.04 5.60
N ILE A 121 13.96 16.75 4.47
CA ILE A 121 13.89 18.22 4.43
C ILE A 121 12.59 18.70 5.10
N PHE A 122 11.44 18.11 4.77
CA PHE A 122 10.18 18.43 5.45
C PHE A 122 10.27 18.22 6.95
N LEU A 123 10.83 17.11 7.42
CA LEU A 123 10.95 16.79 8.85
C LEU A 123 11.85 17.78 9.61
N ILE A 124 12.92 18.28 8.99
CA ILE A 124 13.79 19.30 9.60
C ILE A 124 13.00 20.57 9.94
N PHE A 125 12.07 20.98 9.08
CA PHE A 125 11.26 22.18 9.26
C PHE A 125 9.91 21.90 9.98
N SER A 126 9.57 20.64 10.22
CA SER A 126 8.26 20.23 10.77
C SER A 126 8.05 20.56 12.24
N GLY A 127 9.12 20.90 13.00
CA GLY A 127 9.05 21.09 14.44
C GLY A 127 8.98 19.78 15.24
N ALA A 128 9.18 18.63 14.62
CA ALA A 128 9.34 17.34 15.30
C ALA A 128 10.64 17.31 16.10
N THR A 129 10.65 16.57 17.21
CA THR A 129 11.91 16.28 17.92
C THR A 129 12.81 15.40 17.06
N LEU A 130 14.12 15.40 17.31
CA LEU A 130 15.04 14.55 16.54
C LEU A 130 14.62 13.09 16.55
N MET A 131 14.19 12.55 17.70
CA MET A 131 13.74 11.17 17.82
C MET A 131 12.47 10.90 16.99
N GLN A 132 11.48 11.79 17.06
CA GLN A 132 10.26 11.73 16.29
C GLN A 132 10.55 11.81 14.78
N GLY A 133 11.43 12.74 14.38
CA GLY A 133 11.84 12.87 12.98
C GLY A 133 12.56 11.64 12.44
N LEU A 134 13.49 11.06 13.21
CA LEU A 134 14.18 9.83 12.80
C LEU A 134 13.23 8.64 12.68
N LEU A 135 12.29 8.46 13.61
CA LEU A 135 11.28 7.42 13.54
C LEU A 135 10.34 7.59 12.33
N CYS A 136 9.88 8.82 12.06
CA CYS A 136 9.07 9.13 10.89
C CYS A 136 9.84 8.86 9.59
N LEU A 137 11.12 9.25 9.52
CA LEU A 137 11.95 9.01 8.35
C LEU A 137 12.19 7.51 8.12
N TRP A 138 12.41 6.75 9.19
CA TRP A 138 12.58 5.31 9.10
C TRP A 138 11.28 4.64 8.64
N LEU A 139 10.16 4.96 9.27
CA LEU A 139 8.84 4.46 8.86
C LEU A 139 8.55 4.81 7.38
N PHE A 140 8.91 6.04 6.95
CA PHE A 140 8.75 6.47 5.57
C PHE A 140 9.56 5.60 4.59
N ALA A 141 10.82 5.29 4.92
CA ALA A 141 11.66 4.42 4.11
C ALA A 141 11.09 3.00 4.00
N GLU A 142 10.62 2.43 5.11
CA GLU A 142 9.96 1.12 5.12
C GLU A 142 8.68 1.11 4.28
N MET A 143 7.88 2.18 4.38
CA MET A 143 6.65 2.32 3.60
C MET A 143 6.93 2.39 2.10
N ILE A 144 7.97 3.10 1.66
CA ILE A 144 8.40 3.11 0.25
C ILE A 144 8.67 1.69 -0.23
N VAL A 145 9.47 0.93 0.53
CA VAL A 145 9.82 -0.45 0.15
C VAL A 145 8.58 -1.34 0.12
N ASN A 146 7.69 -1.21 1.11
CA ASN A 146 6.44 -1.97 1.19
C ASN A 146 5.53 -1.68 -0.02
N TRP A 147 5.24 -0.40 -0.34
CA TRP A 147 4.41 -0.06 -1.50
C TRP A 147 4.97 -0.57 -2.81
N ASN A 148 6.30 -0.47 -2.97
CA ASN A 148 6.97 -1.00 -4.14
C ASN A 148 6.90 -2.53 -4.17
N ALA A 149 7.21 -3.23 -3.07
CA ALA A 149 7.13 -4.70 -2.97
C ALA A 149 5.72 -5.22 -3.27
N MET A 150 4.68 -4.55 -2.77
CA MET A 150 3.28 -4.88 -3.07
C MET A 150 2.98 -4.81 -4.57
N SER A 151 3.56 -3.85 -5.30
CA SER A 151 3.40 -3.77 -6.76
C SER A 151 3.96 -5.02 -7.46
N TYR A 152 5.13 -5.50 -7.03
CA TYR A 152 5.76 -6.72 -7.54
C TYR A 152 4.99 -7.99 -7.14
N LEU A 153 4.56 -8.11 -5.88
CA LEU A 153 3.77 -9.25 -5.39
C LEU A 153 2.38 -9.31 -6.05
N THR A 154 1.80 -8.16 -6.36
CA THR A 154 0.53 -8.08 -7.10
C THR A 154 0.68 -8.61 -8.54
N ALA A 155 1.81 -8.39 -9.19
CA ALA A 155 2.08 -8.94 -10.52
C ALA A 155 2.10 -10.48 -10.54
N VAL A 156 2.61 -11.11 -9.48
CA VAL A 156 2.53 -12.59 -9.29
C VAL A 156 1.23 -13.04 -8.63
N LYS A 157 0.34 -12.08 -8.29
CA LYS A 157 -0.99 -12.32 -7.70
C LYS A 157 -0.93 -12.98 -6.31
N ASP A 158 0.12 -12.73 -5.54
CA ASP A 158 0.22 -13.22 -4.15
C ASP A 158 -0.38 -12.23 -3.13
N TYR A 159 -1.66 -12.01 -3.26
CA TYR A 159 -2.40 -11.15 -2.34
C TYR A 159 -2.52 -11.73 -0.91
N ARG A 160 -2.39 -13.06 -0.78
CA ARG A 160 -2.38 -13.71 0.54
C ARG A 160 -1.10 -13.39 1.30
N GLY A 161 0.04 -13.42 0.62
CA GLY A 161 1.32 -13.03 1.19
C GLY A 161 1.28 -11.58 1.71
N ILE A 162 0.79 -10.66 0.89
CA ILE A 162 0.58 -9.26 1.27
C ILE A 162 -0.32 -9.15 2.50
N LEU A 163 -1.48 -9.81 2.50
CA LEU A 163 -2.42 -9.75 3.62
C LEU A 163 -1.80 -10.25 4.93
N TRP A 164 -1.08 -11.39 4.91
CA TRP A 164 -0.43 -11.92 6.10
C TRP A 164 0.71 -11.05 6.58
N ALA A 165 1.45 -10.40 5.68
CA ALA A 165 2.47 -9.42 6.04
C ALA A 165 1.86 -8.22 6.78
N PHE A 166 0.70 -7.71 6.32
CA PHE A 166 -0.05 -6.67 7.03
C PHE A 166 -0.57 -7.12 8.40
N VAL A 167 -1.14 -8.32 8.50
CA VAL A 167 -1.62 -8.88 9.77
C VAL A 167 -0.47 -8.99 10.77
N ALA A 168 0.70 -9.46 10.33
CA ALA A 168 1.89 -9.53 11.16
C ALA A 168 2.35 -8.15 11.62
N ALA A 169 2.41 -7.17 10.71
CA ALA A 169 2.77 -5.79 11.04
C ALA A 169 1.91 -5.21 12.15
N ILE A 170 0.59 -5.37 12.02
CA ILE A 170 -0.37 -4.83 12.98
C ILE A 170 -0.29 -5.56 14.33
N GLY A 171 -0.20 -6.90 14.29
CA GLY A 171 -0.04 -7.70 15.51
C GLY A 171 1.22 -7.32 16.29
N ILE A 172 2.34 -7.13 15.58
CA ILE A 172 3.60 -6.68 16.19
C ILE A 172 3.48 -5.26 16.70
N SER A 173 2.89 -4.32 15.92
CA SER A 173 2.70 -2.93 16.34
C SER A 173 1.88 -2.83 17.62
N PHE A 174 0.76 -3.55 17.73
CA PHE A 174 -0.05 -3.57 18.94
C PHE A 174 0.66 -4.26 20.10
N GLY A 175 1.25 -5.43 19.89
CA GLY A 175 1.95 -6.20 20.93
C GLY A 175 3.13 -5.42 21.50
N LEU A 176 3.98 -4.87 20.61
CA LEU A 176 5.14 -4.09 21.02
C LEU A 176 4.73 -2.74 21.65
N GLY A 177 3.71 -2.07 21.08
CA GLY A 177 3.16 -0.83 21.65
C GLY A 177 2.62 -1.04 23.05
N TYR A 178 1.84 -2.12 23.28
CA TYR A 178 1.37 -2.47 24.59
C TYR A 178 2.53 -2.74 25.56
N LEU A 179 3.52 -3.53 25.15
CA LEU A 179 4.68 -3.86 25.97
C LEU A 179 5.48 -2.60 26.37
N LEU A 180 5.78 -1.73 25.39
CA LEU A 180 6.58 -0.53 25.63
C LEU A 180 5.88 0.44 26.60
N ILE A 181 4.57 0.68 26.40
CA ILE A 181 3.84 1.69 27.16
C ILE A 181 3.42 1.17 28.53
N PHE A 182 2.76 0.01 28.59
CA PHE A 182 2.14 -0.48 29.83
C PHE A 182 3.07 -1.29 30.72
N LEU A 183 4.09 -1.98 30.15
CA LEU A 183 5.04 -2.76 30.94
C LEU A 183 6.36 -2.00 31.21
N LEU A 184 6.86 -1.27 30.21
CA LEU A 184 8.15 -0.59 30.31
C LEU A 184 8.03 0.91 30.64
N GLY A 185 6.83 1.49 30.60
CA GLY A 185 6.60 2.90 30.95
C GLY A 185 7.25 3.90 29.98
N ALA A 186 7.42 3.52 28.70
CA ALA A 186 7.99 4.40 27.69
C ALA A 186 7.06 5.60 27.38
N PRO A 187 7.59 6.74 26.89
CA PRO A 187 6.77 7.84 26.41
C PRO A 187 5.78 7.37 25.34
N VAL A 188 4.49 7.75 25.48
CA VAL A 188 3.41 7.17 24.69
C VAL A 188 3.59 7.44 23.20
N LEU A 189 3.93 8.68 22.80
CA LEU A 189 4.08 9.07 21.41
C LEU A 189 5.22 8.32 20.74
N GLU A 190 6.44 8.39 21.31
CA GLU A 190 7.62 7.75 20.74
C GLU A 190 7.52 6.22 20.80
N GLY A 191 6.93 5.67 21.87
CA GLY A 191 6.74 4.24 22.04
C GLY A 191 5.80 3.65 20.99
N PHE A 192 4.67 4.29 20.71
CA PHE A 192 3.79 3.83 19.65
C PHE A 192 4.35 4.07 18.26
N LEU A 193 5.00 5.22 18.03
CA LEU A 193 5.65 5.48 16.74
C LEU A 193 6.75 4.45 16.45
N PHE A 194 7.55 4.09 17.45
CA PHE A 194 8.55 3.03 17.35
C PHE A 194 7.91 1.66 17.10
N ALA A 195 6.83 1.33 17.80
CA ALA A 195 6.14 0.06 17.64
C ALA A 195 5.55 -0.10 16.23
N ILE A 196 5.00 0.98 15.66
CA ILE A 196 4.51 1.02 14.27
C ILE A 196 5.67 0.81 13.30
N THR A 197 6.78 1.51 13.50
CA THR A 197 7.98 1.37 12.67
C THR A 197 8.47 -0.08 12.68
N VAL A 198 8.64 -0.70 13.84
CA VAL A 198 9.05 -2.12 13.92
C VAL A 198 8.05 -3.06 13.23
N GLY A 199 6.74 -2.80 13.37
CA GLY A 199 5.72 -3.59 12.70
C GLY A 199 5.81 -3.53 11.18
N TYR A 200 5.93 -2.32 10.62
CA TYR A 200 6.09 -2.15 9.16
C TYR A 200 7.47 -2.59 8.65
N GLY A 201 8.52 -2.53 9.46
CA GLY A 201 9.81 -3.15 9.18
C GLY A 201 9.72 -4.66 9.05
N CYS A 202 8.94 -5.32 9.93
CA CYS A 202 8.62 -6.74 9.80
C CYS A 202 7.86 -7.06 8.51
N MET A 203 6.88 -6.23 8.12
CA MET A 203 6.18 -6.36 6.86
C MET A 203 7.15 -6.29 5.67
N MET A 204 8.03 -5.29 5.67
CA MET A 204 9.07 -5.11 4.65
C MET A 204 9.95 -6.35 4.51
N LEU A 205 10.38 -6.94 5.61
CA LEU A 205 11.17 -8.17 5.60
C LEU A 205 10.37 -9.34 5.01
N LEU A 206 9.12 -9.53 5.43
CA LEU A 206 8.28 -10.62 4.93
C LEU A 206 8.00 -10.48 3.42
N GLU A 207 7.66 -9.29 2.95
CA GLU A 207 7.41 -9.04 1.52
C GLU A 207 8.68 -9.21 0.69
N THR A 208 9.82 -8.73 1.17
CA THR A 208 11.11 -8.92 0.51
C THR A 208 11.49 -10.40 0.43
N LEU A 209 11.28 -11.17 1.50
CA LEU A 209 11.51 -12.62 1.51
C LEU A 209 10.59 -13.34 0.51
N LEU A 210 9.32 -12.92 0.40
CA LEU A 210 8.40 -13.47 -0.60
C LEU A 210 8.89 -13.19 -2.02
N LEU A 211 9.37 -11.98 -2.31
CA LEU A 211 9.94 -11.66 -3.63
C LEU A 211 11.16 -12.52 -3.97
N HIS A 212 12.06 -12.73 -3.02
CA HIS A 212 13.21 -13.62 -3.21
C HIS A 212 12.82 -15.09 -3.42
N ARG A 213 11.66 -15.49 -2.93
CA ARG A 213 11.12 -16.85 -3.16
C ARG A 213 10.51 -17.00 -4.55
N TYR A 214 9.92 -15.93 -5.09
CA TYR A 214 9.28 -15.97 -6.41
C TYR A 214 10.25 -15.75 -7.55
N PHE A 215 11.25 -14.89 -7.36
CA PHE A 215 12.13 -14.47 -8.45
C PHE A 215 13.59 -14.89 -8.19
N PRO A 216 14.28 -15.38 -9.23
CA PRO A 216 15.67 -15.80 -9.11
C PRO A 216 16.58 -14.58 -8.89
N GLN A 217 17.63 -14.79 -8.11
CA GLN A 217 18.72 -13.81 -8.02
C GLN A 217 19.52 -13.83 -9.33
N SER A 218 19.79 -12.65 -9.86
CA SER A 218 20.56 -12.50 -11.09
C SER A 218 21.52 -11.30 -11.01
N LYS A 219 22.45 -11.23 -11.96
CA LYS A 219 23.40 -10.12 -12.12
C LYS A 219 22.94 -9.13 -13.18
N GLU A 220 21.69 -9.20 -13.61
CA GLU A 220 21.11 -8.25 -14.56
C GLU A 220 21.11 -6.83 -14.02
N SER A 221 21.08 -5.85 -14.93
CA SER A 221 21.10 -4.44 -14.54
C SER A 221 19.87 -4.04 -13.72
N PRO A 222 20.03 -3.44 -12.53
CA PRO A 222 18.92 -2.97 -11.73
C PRO A 222 18.16 -1.79 -12.37
N TRP A 223 18.71 -1.19 -13.40
CA TRP A 223 18.18 0.00 -14.07
C TRP A 223 17.36 -0.32 -15.33
N THR A 224 17.19 -1.56 -15.69
CA THR A 224 16.48 -1.99 -16.90
C THR A 224 15.07 -1.42 -16.99
N PHE A 225 14.34 -1.32 -15.86
CA PHE A 225 12.98 -0.77 -15.79
C PHE A 225 12.89 0.71 -16.20
N LEU A 226 13.97 1.48 -16.12
CA LEU A 226 13.97 2.90 -16.50
C LEU A 226 13.63 3.12 -17.97
N ARG A 227 13.91 2.15 -18.85
CA ARG A 227 13.47 2.20 -20.25
C ARG A 227 11.95 2.22 -20.38
N TRP A 228 11.26 1.54 -19.47
CA TRP A 228 9.78 1.58 -19.40
C TRP A 228 9.28 2.91 -18.84
N VAL A 229 9.97 3.48 -17.86
CA VAL A 229 9.64 4.82 -17.35
C VAL A 229 9.77 5.86 -18.46
N ASP A 230 10.85 5.83 -19.23
CA ASP A 230 11.09 6.74 -20.36
C ASP A 230 10.04 6.53 -21.47
N ARG A 231 9.83 5.29 -21.89
CA ARG A 231 8.86 4.94 -22.94
C ARG A 231 7.42 5.26 -22.55
N PHE A 232 7.06 5.09 -21.28
CA PHE A 232 5.71 5.27 -20.75
C PHE A 232 5.63 6.41 -19.74
N LEU A 233 6.35 7.50 -19.98
CA LEU A 233 6.37 8.68 -19.12
C LEU A 233 4.96 9.25 -18.82
N PRO A 234 4.02 9.31 -19.79
CA PRO A 234 2.63 9.69 -19.47
C PRO A 234 1.96 8.79 -18.43
N LEU A 235 2.31 7.50 -18.40
CA LEU A 235 1.78 6.54 -17.42
C LEU A 235 2.32 6.83 -16.01
N ALA A 236 3.60 7.24 -15.90
CA ALA A 236 4.19 7.67 -14.63
C ALA A 236 3.46 8.89 -14.06
N PHE A 237 3.21 9.90 -14.88
CA PHE A 237 2.45 11.08 -14.47
C PHE A 237 0.98 10.76 -14.17
N THR A 238 0.36 9.83 -14.89
CA THR A 238 -1.00 9.37 -14.58
C THR A 238 -1.05 8.75 -13.18
N GLY A 239 -0.10 7.89 -12.82
CA GLY A 239 0.00 7.31 -11.48
C GLY A 239 0.16 8.39 -10.40
N LEU A 240 1.10 9.32 -10.61
CA LEU A 240 1.35 10.42 -9.68
C LEU A 240 0.11 11.30 -9.49
N PHE A 241 -0.48 11.81 -10.59
CA PHE A 241 -1.62 12.72 -10.51
C PHE A 241 -2.90 12.04 -10.02
N THR A 242 -3.07 10.74 -10.27
CA THR A 242 -4.19 9.97 -9.68
C THR A 242 -4.06 9.95 -8.15
N ASN A 243 -2.88 9.68 -7.63
CA ASN A 243 -2.65 9.66 -6.18
C ASN A 243 -2.75 11.07 -5.56
N LEU A 244 -2.13 12.07 -6.20
CA LEU A 244 -2.26 13.46 -5.76
C LEU A 244 -3.74 13.91 -5.76
N GLY A 245 -4.51 13.60 -6.81
CA GLY A 245 -5.93 13.94 -6.89
C GLY A 245 -6.76 13.26 -5.80
N LEU A 246 -6.43 12.00 -5.48
CA LEU A 246 -7.12 11.25 -4.42
C LEU A 246 -6.94 11.89 -3.04
N PHE A 247 -5.75 12.43 -2.73
CA PHE A 247 -5.42 12.98 -1.42
C PHE A 247 -5.31 14.51 -1.37
N ALA A 248 -5.43 15.21 -2.51
CA ALA A 248 -5.33 16.66 -2.57
C ALA A 248 -6.31 17.38 -1.64
N HIS A 249 -7.52 16.83 -1.48
CA HIS A 249 -8.53 17.40 -0.60
C HIS A 249 -8.07 17.48 0.87
N LEU A 250 -7.31 16.48 1.36
CA LEU A 250 -6.76 16.50 2.71
C LEU A 250 -5.79 17.67 2.88
N VAL A 251 -4.81 17.79 1.96
CA VAL A 251 -3.79 18.84 2.02
C VAL A 251 -4.40 20.24 1.91
N ILE A 252 -5.38 20.42 1.01
CA ILE A 252 -6.08 21.70 0.83
C ILE A 252 -6.84 22.08 2.10
N ILE A 253 -7.52 21.13 2.73
CA ILE A 253 -8.29 21.36 3.95
C ILE A 253 -7.37 21.66 5.13
N TRP A 254 -6.25 20.94 5.27
CA TRP A 254 -5.26 21.19 6.32
C TRP A 254 -4.61 22.58 6.21
N ALA A 255 -4.38 23.05 4.97
CA ALA A 255 -3.88 24.41 4.72
C ALA A 255 -4.97 25.49 4.78
N GLY A 256 -6.24 25.10 4.84
CA GLY A 256 -7.39 25.99 4.86
C GLY A 256 -7.78 26.48 6.27
N PRO A 257 -8.88 27.26 6.35
CA PRO A 257 -9.30 27.91 7.60
C PRO A 257 -9.82 26.93 8.67
N ILE A 258 -10.16 25.70 8.30
CA ILE A 258 -10.60 24.66 9.25
C ILE A 258 -9.48 23.71 9.66
N GLY A 259 -8.28 23.89 9.08
CA GLY A 259 -7.08 23.18 9.49
C GLY A 259 -6.61 23.64 10.87
N ILE A 260 -6.27 22.68 11.73
CA ILE A 260 -5.79 22.91 13.09
C ILE A 260 -4.31 22.57 13.10
N GLN A 261 -3.47 23.51 13.48
CA GLN A 261 -2.05 23.25 13.71
C GLN A 261 -1.87 22.39 14.95
N VAL A 262 -1.34 21.19 14.77
CA VAL A 262 -1.04 20.28 15.89
C VAL A 262 0.35 20.57 16.45
N LYS A 263 1.37 20.64 15.58
CA LYS A 263 2.74 21.00 15.95
C LYS A 263 3.54 21.38 14.70
N GLY A 264 4.14 22.56 14.71
CA GLY A 264 5.00 23.01 13.60
C GLY A 264 4.29 22.95 12.25
N LEU A 265 4.77 22.11 11.32
CA LEU A 265 4.14 21.90 10.00
C LEU A 265 3.11 20.76 9.99
N PHE A 266 2.83 20.13 11.10
CA PHE A 266 1.77 19.12 11.18
C PHE A 266 0.42 19.79 11.44
N TYR A 267 -0.48 19.63 10.48
CA TYR A 267 -1.84 20.13 10.54
C TYR A 267 -2.81 18.94 10.39
N GLY A 268 -3.97 19.04 11.00
CA GLY A 268 -5.06 18.07 10.85
C GLY A 268 -6.39 18.80 10.80
N ALA A 269 -7.42 18.13 10.35
CA ALA A 269 -8.79 18.66 10.31
C ALA A 269 -9.77 17.55 10.73
N PRO A 270 -9.90 17.21 12.03
CA PRO A 270 -10.70 16.08 12.49
C PRO A 270 -12.15 16.11 11.99
N TYR A 271 -12.75 17.28 11.85
CA TYR A 271 -14.11 17.46 11.31
C TYR A 271 -14.24 17.07 9.84
N HIS A 272 -13.13 17.03 9.10
CA HIS A 272 -13.08 16.59 7.71
C HIS A 272 -12.45 15.19 7.60
N ASP A 273 -11.36 14.92 8.32
CA ASP A 273 -10.55 13.72 8.15
C ASP A 273 -11.31 12.46 8.57
N VAL A 274 -12.11 12.53 9.66
CA VAL A 274 -12.92 11.40 10.10
C VAL A 274 -14.06 11.08 9.10
N PRO A 275 -14.88 12.04 8.64
CA PRO A 275 -15.84 11.78 7.56
C PRO A 275 -15.19 11.29 6.26
N ALA A 276 -14.03 11.83 5.88
CA ALA A 276 -13.29 11.37 4.70
C ALA A 276 -12.87 9.90 4.83
N MET A 277 -12.34 9.51 5.99
CA MET A 277 -11.99 8.11 6.27
C MET A 277 -13.21 7.19 6.16
N LEU A 278 -14.38 7.59 6.70
CA LEU A 278 -15.62 6.82 6.58
C LEU A 278 -16.09 6.72 5.12
N ALA A 279 -15.95 7.81 4.35
CA ALA A 279 -16.26 7.82 2.92
C ALA A 279 -15.34 6.83 2.16
N PHE A 280 -14.04 6.82 2.45
CA PHE A 280 -13.13 5.82 1.88
C PHE A 280 -13.51 4.39 2.24
N LEU A 281 -13.95 4.12 3.45
CA LEU A 281 -14.44 2.80 3.85
C LEU A 281 -15.68 2.38 3.04
N SER A 282 -16.56 3.30 2.68
CA SER A 282 -17.74 3.00 1.86
C SER A 282 -17.39 2.56 0.44
N ILE A 283 -16.28 3.08 -0.12
CA ILE A 283 -15.78 2.70 -1.46
C ILE A 283 -15.32 1.23 -1.50
N LEU A 284 -14.94 0.65 -0.38
CA LEU A 284 -14.46 -0.74 -0.32
C LEU A 284 -15.49 -1.73 -0.86
N ILE A 285 -16.77 -1.51 -0.58
CA ILE A 285 -17.87 -2.37 -1.07
C ILE A 285 -17.89 -2.35 -2.60
N THR A 286 -17.80 -1.16 -3.19
CA THR A 286 -17.76 -0.98 -4.65
C THR A 286 -16.50 -1.60 -5.25
N THR A 287 -15.35 -1.45 -4.60
CA THR A 287 -14.07 -2.03 -5.03
C THR A 287 -14.14 -3.56 -5.06
N VAL A 288 -14.67 -4.19 -4.02
CA VAL A 288 -14.86 -5.65 -3.98
C VAL A 288 -15.76 -6.11 -5.11
N ASN A 289 -16.91 -5.44 -5.32
CA ASN A 289 -17.84 -5.79 -6.39
C ASN A 289 -17.20 -5.60 -7.78
N PHE A 290 -16.43 -4.54 -7.98
CA PHE A 290 -15.68 -4.30 -9.21
C PHE A 290 -14.67 -5.42 -9.49
N VAL A 291 -13.83 -5.77 -8.51
CA VAL A 291 -12.82 -6.84 -8.67
C VAL A 291 -13.47 -8.18 -8.96
N VAL A 292 -14.55 -8.53 -8.24
CA VAL A 292 -15.30 -9.77 -8.50
C VAL A 292 -15.87 -9.76 -9.91
N SER A 293 -16.46 -8.65 -10.36
CA SER A 293 -17.03 -8.52 -11.69
C SER A 293 -15.97 -8.65 -12.79
N VAL A 294 -14.82 -8.01 -12.60
CA VAL A 294 -13.70 -8.09 -13.56
C VAL A 294 -13.14 -9.51 -13.62
N GLU A 295 -12.84 -10.14 -12.49
CA GLU A 295 -12.17 -11.45 -12.47
C GLU A 295 -13.11 -12.61 -12.83
N VAL A 296 -14.36 -12.56 -12.44
CA VAL A 296 -15.32 -13.67 -12.63
C VAL A 296 -16.07 -13.55 -13.95
N ASN A 297 -16.47 -12.34 -14.36
CA ASN A 297 -17.34 -12.13 -15.51
C ASN A 297 -16.58 -11.60 -16.73
N PHE A 298 -15.73 -10.58 -16.56
CA PHE A 298 -15.07 -9.92 -17.68
C PHE A 298 -13.84 -10.70 -18.19
N TYR A 299 -12.92 -11.06 -17.30
CA TYR A 299 -11.66 -11.70 -17.70
C TYR A 299 -11.83 -12.99 -18.52
N PRO A 300 -12.77 -13.90 -18.23
CA PRO A 300 -12.98 -15.09 -19.07
C PRO A 300 -13.44 -14.75 -20.49
N LYS A 301 -14.31 -13.74 -20.64
CA LYS A 301 -14.78 -13.27 -21.96
C LYS A 301 -13.66 -12.58 -22.73
N TYR A 302 -12.90 -11.73 -22.05
CA TYR A 302 -11.73 -11.06 -22.61
C TYR A 302 -10.71 -12.08 -23.13
N ARG A 303 -10.37 -13.10 -22.31
CA ARG A 303 -9.44 -14.15 -22.71
C ARG A 303 -9.96 -14.96 -23.93
N ALA A 304 -11.24 -15.31 -23.94
CA ALA A 304 -11.84 -16.02 -25.07
C ALA A 304 -11.80 -15.18 -26.37
N TYR A 305 -12.10 -13.87 -26.25
CA TYR A 305 -12.02 -12.93 -27.36
C TYR A 305 -10.60 -12.84 -27.94
N TYR A 306 -9.58 -12.66 -27.11
CA TYR A 306 -8.19 -12.57 -27.57
C TYR A 306 -7.62 -13.91 -28.07
N SER A 307 -8.07 -15.06 -27.55
CA SER A 307 -7.64 -16.35 -28.08
C SER A 307 -8.10 -16.54 -29.53
N LEU A 308 -9.28 -16.06 -29.90
CA LEU A 308 -9.76 -16.08 -31.27
C LEU A 308 -8.85 -15.28 -32.23
N PHE A 309 -8.31 -14.13 -31.78
CA PHE A 309 -7.34 -13.38 -32.58
C PHE A 309 -6.01 -14.12 -32.73
N ASN A 310 -5.49 -14.69 -31.65
CA ASN A 310 -4.19 -15.38 -31.67
C ASN A 310 -4.24 -16.70 -32.38
N ASP A 311 -5.38 -17.39 -32.35
CA ASP A 311 -5.58 -18.72 -32.97
C ASP A 311 -6.11 -18.61 -34.42
N GLY A 312 -6.19 -17.40 -35.00
CA GLY A 312 -6.60 -17.17 -36.39
C GLY A 312 -8.11 -17.38 -36.64
N GLY A 313 -8.94 -17.08 -35.65
CA GLY A 313 -10.40 -17.14 -35.75
C GLY A 313 -10.98 -16.27 -36.88
N VAL A 314 -12.10 -16.70 -37.46
CA VAL A 314 -12.80 -15.96 -38.52
C VAL A 314 -13.48 -14.71 -37.91
N VAL A 315 -13.45 -13.59 -38.65
CA VAL A 315 -14.03 -12.30 -38.17
C VAL A 315 -15.49 -12.45 -37.69
N GLY A 316 -16.27 -13.37 -38.27
CA GLY A 316 -17.64 -13.67 -37.86
C GLY A 316 -17.81 -14.32 -36.50
N ASP A 317 -16.73 -14.92 -35.95
CA ASP A 317 -16.72 -15.52 -34.60
C ASP A 317 -16.24 -14.52 -33.54
N ILE A 318 -15.72 -13.34 -33.97
CA ILE A 318 -15.13 -12.30 -33.16
C ILE A 318 -16.15 -11.16 -32.88
N VAL A 319 -17.13 -10.99 -33.77
CA VAL A 319 -18.20 -10.00 -33.67
C VAL A 319 -19.43 -10.61 -33.02
#